data_850766604cdce5a5ffc590e61fce4b53
#
_entry.id   850766604cdce5a5ffc590e61fce4b53
#
_cell.length_a   1.000
_cell.length_b   1.000
_cell.length_c   1.000
_cell.angle_alpha   90.00
_cell.angle_beta   90.00
_cell.angle_gamma   90.00
#
_symmetry.space_group_name_H-M   'P 1'
#
loop_
_entity.id
_entity.type
_entity.pdbx_description
1 polymer ?
#
loop_
_entity_poly.entity_id
_entity_poly.type
_entity_poly.pdbx_seq_one_letter_code
_entity_poly.pdbx_strand_id
1 'polypeptide(L)'
;MSYRTNTFTIEQPHGIGRVLKGEDWVADATYSLMVTQAVKVSATLGGNVGETREPKEMTGNIRVTNGDAHLLRHQETGISFSDAGLVLELVDGRKWRFMIASANVLAGVYRIQQTHSDDLG
;
A
#
# COMPACT_ATOMS: atom_id res chain seq x y z
N MET A 1 29.05 -0.54 17.71
CA MET A 1 27.66 -0.15 17.46
C MET A 1 26.96 -1.32 16.79
N SER A 2 25.88 -1.77 17.36
CA SER A 2 25.06 -2.83 16.77
C SER A 2 23.70 -2.30 16.36
N TYR A 3 23.19 -2.80 15.24
CA TYR A 3 21.86 -2.45 14.74
C TYR A 3 20.98 -3.67 14.73
N ARG A 4 19.75 -3.46 15.11
CA ARG A 4 18.71 -4.47 14.99
C ARG A 4 17.53 -3.85 14.26
N THR A 5 17.03 -4.52 13.26
CA THR A 5 15.82 -4.11 12.55
C THR A 5 14.72 -5.10 12.83
N ASN A 6 13.60 -4.60 13.34
CA ASN A 6 12.40 -5.38 13.57
C ASN A 6 11.27 -4.79 12.71
N THR A 7 10.51 -5.65 12.09
CA THR A 7 9.34 -5.26 11.32
C THR A 7 8.08 -5.70 12.05
N PHE A 8 7.19 -4.76 12.27
CA PHE A 8 5.94 -4.99 12.98
C PHE A 8 4.77 -4.79 12.05
N THR A 9 3.79 -5.66 12.14
CA THR A 9 2.48 -5.43 11.52
C THR A 9 1.70 -4.53 12.47
N ILE A 10 1.38 -3.32 12.01
CA ILE A 10 0.72 -2.31 12.84
C ILE A 10 -0.77 -2.19 12.56
N GLU A 11 -1.20 -2.55 11.34
CA GLU A 11 -2.61 -2.55 10.97
C GLU A 11 -2.88 -3.65 9.95
N GLN A 12 -4.10 -4.15 9.95
CA GLN A 12 -4.61 -5.08 8.95
C GLN A 12 -5.98 -4.61 8.48
N PRO A 13 -6.04 -3.51 7.71
CA PRO A 13 -7.31 -2.99 7.24
C PRO A 13 -7.99 -3.95 6.27
N HIS A 14 -9.30 -4.08 6.40
CA HIS A 14 -10.12 -4.83 5.46
C HIS A 14 -11.47 -4.16 5.30
N GLY A 15 -12.10 -4.39 4.19
CA GLY A 15 -13.39 -3.80 3.90
C GLY A 15 -13.67 -3.71 2.42
N ILE A 16 -14.60 -2.83 2.08
CA ILE A 16 -14.93 -2.49 0.70
C ILE A 16 -14.52 -1.05 0.48
N GLY A 17 -13.65 -0.83 -0.49
CA GLY A 17 -13.15 0.48 -0.84
C GLY A 17 -13.38 0.82 -2.30
N ARG A 18 -12.82 1.94 -2.72
CA ARG A 18 -12.90 2.41 -4.09
C ARG A 18 -11.52 2.48 -4.71
N VAL A 19 -11.41 2.04 -5.95
CA VAL A 19 -10.21 2.21 -6.74
C VAL A 19 -10.37 3.45 -7.61
N LEU A 20 -9.43 4.36 -7.50
CA LEU A 20 -9.45 5.64 -8.21
C LEU A 20 -8.21 5.75 -9.08
N LYS A 21 -8.36 6.45 -10.20
CA LYS A 21 -7.25 6.94 -11.00
C LYS A 21 -7.31 8.48 -10.99
N GLY A 22 -6.38 9.10 -10.27
CA GLY A 22 -6.53 10.50 -9.93
C GLY A 22 -7.77 10.68 -9.05
N GLU A 23 -8.73 11.47 -9.50
CA GLU A 23 -10.01 11.65 -8.81
C GLU A 23 -11.13 10.81 -9.41
N ASP A 24 -10.85 10.09 -10.50
CA ASP A 24 -11.86 9.34 -11.23
C ASP A 24 -12.06 7.95 -10.63
N TRP A 25 -13.31 7.61 -10.39
CA TRP A 25 -13.68 6.29 -9.93
C TRP A 25 -13.45 5.26 -11.05
N VAL A 26 -12.81 4.15 -10.71
CA VAL A 26 -12.55 3.03 -11.63
C VAL A 26 -13.36 1.81 -11.24
N ALA A 27 -13.35 1.46 -9.98
CA ALA A 27 -14.00 0.24 -9.49
C ALA A 27 -14.23 0.30 -7.99
N ASP A 28 -15.13 -0.55 -7.52
CA ASP A 28 -15.22 -0.90 -6.11
C ASP A 28 -14.50 -2.23 -5.91
N ALA A 29 -13.85 -2.38 -4.79
CA ALA A 29 -13.10 -3.59 -4.49
C ALA A 29 -13.12 -3.89 -3.01
N THR A 30 -13.21 -5.18 -2.68
CA THR A 30 -12.89 -5.63 -1.33
C THR A 30 -11.37 -5.62 -1.17
N TYR A 31 -10.90 -5.25 0.00
CA TYR A 31 -9.48 -5.22 0.27
C TYR A 31 -9.15 -5.94 1.58
N SER A 32 -7.96 -6.51 1.59
CA SER A 32 -7.33 -7.03 2.80
C SER A 32 -5.88 -6.61 2.75
N LEU A 33 -5.51 -5.68 3.60
CA LEU A 33 -4.20 -5.04 3.58
C LEU A 33 -3.40 -5.42 4.81
N MET A 34 -2.08 -5.29 4.68
CA MET A 34 -1.16 -5.38 5.78
C MET A 34 -0.30 -4.12 5.76
N VAL A 35 -0.34 -3.36 6.84
CA VAL A 35 0.51 -2.19 7.02
C VAL A 35 1.59 -2.56 8.01
N THR A 36 2.83 -2.41 7.59
CA THR A 36 4.00 -2.75 8.40
C THR A 36 4.87 -1.53 8.61
N GLN A 37 5.64 -1.59 9.67
CA GLN A 37 6.65 -0.56 9.96
C GLN A 37 7.89 -1.23 10.51
N ALA A 38 9.03 -0.92 9.90
CA ALA A 38 10.33 -1.34 10.41
C ALA A 38 10.81 -0.34 11.45
N VAL A 39 11.40 -0.86 12.50
CA VAL A 39 12.02 -0.06 13.55
C VAL A 39 13.48 -0.48 13.66
N LYS A 40 14.38 0.47 13.48
CA LYS A 40 15.81 0.26 13.69
C LYS A 40 16.16 0.63 15.11
N VAL A 41 16.78 -0.29 15.80
CA VAL A 41 17.28 -0.08 17.16
C VAL A 41 18.80 -0.05 17.11
N SER A 42 19.38 0.99 17.64
CA SER A 42 20.82 1.13 17.73
C SER A 42 21.25 1.27 19.20
N ALA A 43 22.34 0.62 19.57
CA ALA A 43 22.93 0.75 20.88
C ALA A 43 24.30 1.40 20.75
N THR A 44 24.59 2.39 21.59
CA THR A 44 25.90 3.06 21.64
C THR A 44 26.72 2.53 22.80
N LEU A 45 28.03 2.85 22.80
CA LEU A 45 28.93 2.45 23.85
C LEU A 45 28.55 3.02 25.21
N GLY A 46 27.81 4.11 25.26
CA GLY A 46 27.34 4.70 26.50
C GLY A 46 26.06 4.07 27.06
N GLY A 47 25.61 2.99 26.49
CA GLY A 47 24.39 2.31 26.92
C GLY A 47 23.11 2.97 26.45
N ASN A 48 23.19 4.01 25.64
CA ASN A 48 22.00 4.64 25.05
C ASN A 48 21.45 3.80 23.93
N VAL A 49 20.15 3.68 23.94
CA VAL A 49 19.40 2.95 22.89
C VAL A 49 18.59 3.96 22.11
N GLY A 50 18.82 4.02 20.80
CA GLY A 50 18.06 4.85 19.89
C GLY A 50 17.12 4.01 19.06
N GLU A 51 15.95 4.54 18.79
CA GLU A 51 14.98 3.94 17.86
C GLU A 51 14.73 4.89 16.71
N THR A 52 14.75 4.34 15.50
CA THR A 52 14.35 5.05 14.29
C THR A 52 13.23 4.27 13.61
N ARG A 53 12.10 4.91 13.44
CA ARG A 53 10.96 4.31 12.74
C ARG A 53 11.04 4.64 11.27
N GLU A 54 11.01 3.61 10.46
CA GLU A 54 10.93 3.76 9.02
C GLU A 54 9.50 4.13 8.60
N PRO A 55 9.31 4.65 7.38
CA PRO A 55 7.96 4.87 6.84
C PRO A 55 7.13 3.58 6.84
N LYS A 56 5.84 3.74 6.98
CA LYS A 56 4.91 2.62 6.90
C LYS A 56 4.87 2.07 5.48
N GLU A 57 4.75 0.77 5.37
CA GLU A 57 4.61 0.08 4.09
C GLU A 57 3.29 -0.68 4.05
N MET A 58 2.64 -0.69 2.89
CA MET A 58 1.40 -1.40 2.69
C MET A 58 1.55 -2.43 1.59
N THR A 59 1.10 -3.63 1.88
CA THR A 59 0.87 -4.68 0.90
C THR A 59 -0.52 -5.27 1.11
N GLY A 60 -1.02 -5.99 0.14
CA GLY A 60 -2.29 -6.68 0.34
C GLY A 60 -2.90 -7.19 -0.95
N ASN A 61 -4.16 -7.54 -0.84
CA ASN A 61 -4.94 -8.06 -1.95
C ASN A 61 -6.22 -7.27 -2.09
N ILE A 62 -6.64 -7.06 -3.33
CA ILE A 62 -7.94 -6.49 -3.64
C ILE A 62 -8.67 -7.37 -4.63
N ARG A 63 -9.99 -7.36 -4.54
CA ARG A 63 -10.87 -8.05 -5.48
C ARG A 63 -11.94 -7.09 -5.96
N VAL A 64 -12.01 -6.88 -7.26
CA VAL A 64 -13.00 -5.99 -7.85
C VAL A 64 -14.38 -6.60 -7.71
N THR A 65 -15.31 -5.83 -7.17
CA THR A 65 -16.70 -6.25 -6.98
C THR A 65 -17.65 -5.52 -7.92
N ASN A 66 -17.26 -4.32 -8.37
CA ASN A 66 -18.08 -3.51 -9.26
C ASN A 66 -17.17 -2.58 -10.06
N GLY A 67 -17.58 -2.22 -11.28
CA GLY A 67 -16.82 -1.35 -12.15
C GLY A 67 -15.89 -2.12 -13.08
N ASP A 68 -14.77 -1.50 -13.45
CA ASP A 68 -13.82 -2.11 -14.39
C ASP A 68 -12.94 -3.12 -13.67
N ALA A 69 -13.16 -4.39 -13.97
CA ALA A 69 -12.37 -5.47 -13.37
C ALA A 69 -10.94 -5.56 -13.91
N HIS A 70 -10.63 -4.89 -15.01
CA HIS A 70 -9.31 -4.95 -15.65
C HIS A 70 -8.46 -3.77 -15.19
N LEU A 71 -8.00 -3.80 -13.96
CA LEU A 71 -7.26 -2.68 -13.36
C LEU A 71 -5.91 -2.40 -14.03
N LEU A 72 -5.29 -3.39 -14.66
CA LEU A 72 -4.02 -3.20 -15.35
C LEU A 72 -4.09 -2.17 -16.47
N ARG A 73 -5.27 -1.95 -17.06
CA ARG A 73 -5.46 -0.92 -18.07
C ARG A 73 -5.25 0.49 -17.52
N HIS A 74 -5.49 0.65 -16.23
CA HIS A 74 -5.42 1.94 -15.56
C HIS A 74 -4.06 2.18 -14.91
N GLN A 75 -3.25 1.14 -14.79
CA GLN A 75 -1.90 1.27 -14.28
C GLN A 75 -0.98 1.72 -15.40
N GLU A 76 -0.55 2.96 -15.35
CA GLU A 76 0.39 3.47 -16.32
C GLU A 76 1.79 2.98 -16.04
N THR A 77 2.44 2.55 -17.12
CA THR A 77 3.87 2.24 -17.12
C THR A 77 4.56 3.36 -17.85
N GLY A 78 5.57 3.97 -17.27
CA GLY A 78 6.37 4.96 -17.96
C GLY A 78 6.79 6.14 -17.13
N ILE A 79 6.85 7.29 -17.72
CA ILE A 79 7.76 8.37 -17.40
C ILE A 79 7.30 9.25 -16.23
N SER A 80 6.01 9.33 -15.96
CA SER A 80 5.50 10.19 -14.89
C SER A 80 4.95 9.34 -13.76
N PHE A 81 5.62 9.41 -12.63
CA PHE A 81 5.28 8.57 -11.48
C PHE A 81 4.37 9.23 -10.47
N SER A 82 4.31 10.56 -10.47
CA SER A 82 3.63 11.28 -9.39
C SER A 82 2.12 11.26 -9.51
N ASP A 83 1.59 11.24 -10.74
CA ASP A 83 0.15 11.41 -10.95
C ASP A 83 -0.52 10.18 -11.59
N ALA A 84 0.26 9.17 -11.93
CA ALA A 84 -0.19 8.06 -12.76
C ALA A 84 -0.59 6.82 -11.96
N GLY A 85 -0.53 6.86 -10.66
CA GLY A 85 -0.81 5.72 -9.81
C GLY A 85 -2.29 5.50 -9.57
N LEU A 86 -2.64 4.24 -9.33
CA LEU A 86 -3.94 3.92 -8.80
C LEU A 86 -3.99 4.22 -7.32
N VAL A 87 -5.15 4.60 -6.83
CA VAL A 87 -5.39 4.91 -5.42
C VAL A 87 -6.49 4.01 -4.90
N LEU A 88 -6.26 3.41 -3.74
CA LEU A 88 -7.28 2.70 -3.00
C LEU A 88 -7.77 3.59 -1.87
N GLU A 89 -9.04 3.95 -1.92
CA GLU A 89 -9.70 4.69 -0.85
C GLU A 89 -10.39 3.70 0.06
N LEU A 90 -9.97 3.68 1.31
CA LEU A 90 -10.51 2.78 2.32
C LEU A 90 -11.87 3.28 2.84
N VAL A 91 -12.58 2.40 3.51
CA VAL A 91 -13.89 2.72 4.08
C VAL A 91 -13.82 3.85 5.11
N ASP A 92 -12.69 4.03 5.77
CA ASP A 92 -12.47 5.11 6.75
C ASP A 92 -11.99 6.42 6.12
N GLY A 93 -11.88 6.48 4.80
CA GLY A 93 -11.48 7.67 4.06
C GLY A 93 -9.98 7.79 3.79
N ARG A 94 -9.16 6.92 4.36
CA ARG A 94 -7.73 6.93 4.05
C ARG A 94 -7.50 6.48 2.62
N LYS A 95 -6.41 6.94 2.02
CA LYS A 95 -6.05 6.62 0.64
C LYS A 95 -4.63 6.10 0.59
N TRP A 96 -4.44 5.07 -0.22
CA TRP A 96 -3.12 4.50 -0.50
C TRP A 96 -2.88 4.47 -1.99
N ARG A 97 -1.78 5.07 -2.42
CA ARG A 97 -1.31 4.84 -3.78
C ARG A 97 -0.70 3.47 -3.88
N PHE A 98 -1.06 2.74 -4.90
CA PHE A 98 -0.58 1.39 -5.05
C PHE A 98 -0.18 1.07 -6.48
N MET A 99 0.62 0.05 -6.60
CA MET A 99 0.92 -0.62 -7.86
C MET A 99 0.51 -2.08 -7.75
N ILE A 100 0.20 -2.66 -8.87
CA ILE A 100 -0.17 -4.07 -8.95
C ILE A 100 1.12 -4.89 -9.05
N ALA A 101 1.33 -5.76 -8.07
CA ALA A 101 2.48 -6.66 -8.04
C ALA A 101 2.21 -7.96 -8.79
N SER A 102 0.99 -8.47 -8.71
CA SER A 102 0.55 -9.61 -9.51
C SER A 102 -0.96 -9.52 -9.73
N ALA A 103 -1.44 -10.16 -10.78
CA ALA A 103 -2.84 -10.05 -11.16
C ALA A 103 -3.40 -11.39 -11.64
N ASN A 104 -4.64 -11.66 -11.24
CA ASN A 104 -5.50 -12.62 -11.88
C ASN A 104 -6.68 -11.86 -12.47
N VAL A 105 -6.51 -11.41 -13.70
CA VAL A 105 -7.48 -10.51 -14.35
C VAL A 105 -8.84 -11.17 -14.51
N LEU A 106 -8.86 -12.46 -14.83
CA LEU A 106 -10.12 -13.18 -15.01
C LEU A 106 -10.95 -13.26 -13.73
N ALA A 107 -10.28 -13.37 -12.59
CA ALA A 107 -10.94 -13.40 -11.29
C ALA A 107 -11.15 -12.00 -10.69
N GLY A 108 -10.55 -10.97 -11.29
CA GLY A 108 -10.57 -9.62 -10.74
C GLY A 108 -9.80 -9.47 -9.44
N VAL A 109 -8.82 -10.33 -9.20
CA VAL A 109 -8.03 -10.34 -7.97
C VAL A 109 -6.63 -9.82 -8.25
N TYR A 110 -6.17 -8.91 -7.40
CA TYR A 110 -4.87 -8.26 -7.57
C TYR A 110 -4.09 -8.26 -6.27
N ARG A 111 -2.81 -8.54 -6.37
CA ARG A 111 -1.89 -8.31 -5.28
C ARG A 111 -1.28 -6.93 -5.47
N ILE A 112 -1.30 -6.13 -4.43
CA ILE A 112 -0.89 -4.73 -4.50
C ILE A 112 0.15 -4.40 -3.45
N GLN A 113 0.90 -3.33 -3.72
CA GLN A 113 1.84 -2.73 -2.79
C GLN A 113 1.84 -1.23 -2.99
N GLN A 114 2.20 -0.47 -1.97
CA GLN A 114 2.29 0.98 -2.13
C GLN A 114 3.39 1.34 -3.13
N THR A 115 3.18 2.45 -3.85
CA THR A 115 4.14 2.89 -4.87
C THR A 115 5.31 3.67 -4.29
N HIS A 116 5.07 4.38 -3.21
CA HIS A 116 6.06 5.23 -2.55
C HIS A 116 5.97 5.08 -1.06
N SER A 117 6.99 5.58 -0.37
CA SER A 117 6.95 5.71 1.08
C SER A 117 5.96 6.78 1.54
N ASP A 118 5.40 7.56 0.62
CA ASP A 118 4.41 8.57 0.96
C ASP A 118 3.08 7.92 1.28
N ASP A 119 2.67 8.11 2.50
CA ASP A 119 1.38 7.67 3.01
C ASP A 119 0.37 8.77 2.76
N LEU A 120 -0.68 8.47 2.01
CA LEU A 120 -1.76 9.39 1.75
C LEU A 120 -2.83 9.38 2.86
N GLY A 121 -2.69 8.42 3.74
CA GLY A 121 -3.64 8.25 4.83
C GLY A 121 -3.19 8.91 6.13
#